data_1402ae0744617c26c4a95d67135d66ce
#
_entry.id   1402ae0744617c26c4a95d67135d66ce
#
_cell.length_a   1.000
_cell.length_b   1.000
_cell.length_c   1.000
_cell.angle_alpha   90.00
_cell.angle_beta   90.00
_cell.angle_gamma   90.00
#
_symmetry.space_group_name_H-M   'P 1'
#
loop_
_entity.id
_entity.type
_entity.pdbx_description
1 polymer ?
#
loop_
_entity_poly.entity_id
_entity_poly.type
_entity_poly.pdbx_seq_one_letter_code
_entity_poly.pdbx_strand_id
1 'polypeptide(L)'
;MKMLEDIYKQNPDRAWAIIRYLMFRSKILEDTSLTKGQMGVVIMFCLYSRFAGKPKFEQLADEQVEYVLHIPDGMPVGLDGLCGIGWGISYLFKHGFVTGNLDELLMPLDALLANNETLTEQEQHDVNTYHSYRQGDNKSEDEILNQIWSYWNHDYTKNHTSDMGQP
;
A
#
# COMPACT_ATOMS: atom_id res chain seq x y z
N MET A 1 7.32 9.76 2.12
CA MET A 1 7.10 9.73 3.60
C MET A 1 6.58 11.05 4.12
N LYS A 2 7.25 12.14 3.78
CA LYS A 2 6.89 13.49 4.23
C LYS A 2 5.43 13.88 3.95
N MET A 3 4.89 13.52 2.80
CA MET A 3 3.54 13.92 2.40
C MET A 3 2.43 13.33 3.29
N LEU A 4 2.44 12.02 3.58
CA LEU A 4 1.45 11.42 4.48
C LEU A 4 1.62 11.90 5.92
N GLU A 5 2.85 12.09 6.38
CA GLU A 5 3.11 12.73 7.68
C GLU A 5 2.53 14.13 7.75
N ASP A 6 2.68 14.92 6.70
CA ASP A 6 2.12 16.27 6.63
C ASP A 6 0.58 16.23 6.65
N ILE A 7 -0.05 15.28 5.94
CA ILE A 7 -1.50 15.07 5.98
C ILE A 7 -1.97 14.72 7.40
N TYR A 8 -1.26 13.81 8.07
CA TYR A 8 -1.60 13.40 9.44
C TYR A 8 -1.44 14.56 10.43
N LYS A 9 -0.43 15.41 10.26
CA LYS A 9 -0.21 16.60 11.09
C LYS A 9 -1.28 17.68 10.87
N GLN A 10 -1.67 17.90 9.63
CA GLN A 10 -2.65 18.93 9.26
C GLN A 10 -4.06 18.58 9.73
N ASN A 11 -4.40 17.29 9.74
CA ASN A 11 -5.73 16.83 10.13
C ASN A 11 -5.66 15.51 10.92
N PRO A 12 -5.16 15.56 12.18
CA PRO A 12 -4.95 14.35 12.97
C PRO A 12 -6.24 13.60 13.32
N ASP A 13 -7.36 14.30 13.47
CA ASP A 13 -8.65 13.68 13.76
C ASP A 13 -9.16 12.89 12.56
N ARG A 14 -8.99 13.43 11.35
CA ARG A 14 -9.34 12.74 10.10
C ARG A 14 -8.43 11.54 9.87
N ALA A 15 -7.14 11.68 10.09
CA ALA A 15 -6.18 10.59 10.02
C ALA A 15 -6.57 9.45 10.96
N TRP A 16 -6.86 9.75 12.22
CA TRP A 16 -7.30 8.75 13.18
C TRP A 16 -8.61 8.07 12.77
N ALA A 17 -9.59 8.84 12.30
CA ALA A 17 -10.87 8.29 11.85
C ALA A 17 -10.69 7.28 10.72
N ILE A 18 -9.84 7.58 9.73
CA ILE A 18 -9.53 6.69 8.62
C ILE A 18 -8.75 5.45 9.10
N ILE A 19 -7.72 5.62 9.93
CA ILE A 19 -6.96 4.50 10.47
C ILE A 19 -7.87 3.55 11.27
N ARG A 20 -8.75 4.07 12.11
CA ARG A 20 -9.72 3.26 12.84
C ARG A 20 -10.69 2.52 11.92
N TYR A 21 -11.15 3.18 10.88
CA TYR A 21 -11.97 2.56 9.84
C TYR A 21 -11.23 1.40 9.17
N LEU A 22 -9.96 1.59 8.82
CA LEU A 22 -9.13 0.56 8.20
C LEU A 22 -8.85 -0.64 9.11
N MET A 23 -8.82 -0.46 10.43
CA MET A 23 -8.68 -1.58 11.36
C MET A 23 -9.84 -2.59 11.23
N PHE A 24 -11.04 -2.12 10.93
CA PHE A 24 -12.20 -2.97 10.67
C PHE A 24 -12.25 -3.43 9.23
N ARG A 25 -12.05 -2.52 8.30
CA ARG A 25 -12.13 -2.78 6.85
C ARG A 25 -11.12 -3.83 6.39
N SER A 26 -9.92 -3.79 6.90
CA SER A 26 -8.85 -4.72 6.53
C SER A 26 -9.14 -6.17 6.88
N LYS A 27 -10.00 -6.43 7.88
CA LYS A 27 -10.36 -7.79 8.28
C LYS A 27 -11.21 -8.53 7.24
N ILE A 28 -11.91 -7.78 6.37
CA ILE A 28 -12.81 -8.33 5.35
C ILE A 28 -12.34 -7.99 3.93
N LEU A 29 -11.25 -7.26 3.79
CA LEU A 29 -10.72 -6.85 2.50
C LEU A 29 -9.92 -7.99 1.87
N GLU A 30 -10.40 -8.51 0.74
CA GLU A 30 -9.73 -9.58 -0.01
C GLU A 30 -8.70 -9.04 -1.01
N ASP A 31 -8.91 -7.83 -1.52
CA ASP A 31 -8.00 -7.15 -2.44
C ASP A 31 -6.65 -6.88 -1.77
N THR A 32 -5.57 -7.36 -2.38
CA THR A 32 -4.20 -7.19 -1.87
C THR A 32 -3.42 -6.07 -2.55
N SER A 33 -4.06 -5.35 -3.50
CA SER A 33 -3.40 -4.33 -4.31
C SER A 33 -2.87 -3.13 -3.53
N LEU A 34 -2.05 -2.33 -4.20
CA LEU A 34 -1.35 -1.20 -3.59
C LEU A 34 -2.29 -0.05 -3.22
N THR A 35 -3.16 0.40 -4.13
CA THR A 35 -3.98 1.60 -3.88
C THR A 35 -5.21 1.30 -3.04
N LYS A 36 -5.99 0.30 -3.41
CA LYS A 36 -7.31 -0.03 -2.81
C LYS A 36 -7.34 -1.34 -2.05
N GLY A 37 -6.19 -1.96 -1.83
CA GLY A 37 -6.07 -3.25 -1.19
C GLY A 37 -5.23 -3.23 0.09
N GLN A 38 -4.94 -4.41 0.58
CA GLN A 38 -4.19 -4.65 1.82
C GLN A 38 -2.81 -4.00 1.82
N MET A 39 -2.12 -3.95 0.65
CA MET A 39 -0.78 -3.35 0.59
C MET A 39 -0.82 -1.85 0.95
N GLY A 40 -1.80 -1.11 0.45
CA GLY A 40 -1.98 0.30 0.81
C GLY A 40 -2.32 0.48 2.29
N VAL A 41 -3.17 -0.39 2.83
CA VAL A 41 -3.52 -0.38 4.26
C VAL A 41 -2.28 -0.62 5.14
N VAL A 42 -1.44 -1.57 4.78
CA VAL A 42 -0.16 -1.85 5.47
C VAL A 42 0.71 -0.60 5.52
N ILE A 43 0.89 0.07 4.39
CA ILE A 43 1.68 1.31 4.33
C ILE A 43 1.09 2.39 5.24
N MET A 44 -0.23 2.58 5.21
CA MET A 44 -0.89 3.57 6.05
C MET A 44 -0.73 3.27 7.55
N PHE A 45 -0.82 2.01 7.96
CA PHE A 45 -0.59 1.61 9.35
C PHE A 45 0.84 1.83 9.79
N CYS A 46 1.83 1.47 8.97
CA CYS A 46 3.24 1.67 9.27
C CYS A 46 3.56 3.16 9.47
N LEU A 47 3.11 4.01 8.58
CA LEU A 47 3.32 5.46 8.66
C LEU A 47 2.58 6.07 9.86
N TYR A 48 1.37 5.63 10.12
CA TYR A 48 0.61 6.11 11.28
C TYR A 48 1.24 5.66 12.59
N SER A 49 1.76 4.44 12.67
CA SER A 49 2.49 3.94 13.84
C SER A 49 3.64 4.88 14.24
N ARG A 50 4.44 5.29 13.26
CA ARG A 50 5.55 6.24 13.49
C ARG A 50 5.06 7.63 13.85
N PHE A 51 4.09 8.14 13.11
CA PHE A 51 3.52 9.47 13.35
C PHE A 51 2.91 9.59 14.76
N ALA A 52 2.13 8.61 15.17
CA ALA A 52 1.42 8.62 16.44
C ALA A 52 2.21 8.03 17.61
N GLY A 53 3.38 7.43 17.35
CA GLY A 53 4.16 6.72 18.38
C GLY A 53 3.41 5.51 18.94
N LYS A 54 2.63 4.80 18.12
CA LYS A 54 1.79 3.65 18.53
C LYS A 54 2.21 2.36 17.85
N PRO A 55 3.14 1.57 18.43
CA PRO A 55 3.70 0.36 17.82
C PRO A 55 2.68 -0.71 17.42
N LYS A 56 1.50 -0.71 18.02
CA LYS A 56 0.43 -1.67 17.70
C LYS A 56 0.02 -1.66 16.23
N PHE A 57 0.12 -0.52 15.55
CA PHE A 57 -0.23 -0.43 14.13
C PHE A 57 0.82 -1.07 13.24
N GLU A 58 2.08 -1.02 13.62
CA GLU A 58 3.16 -1.75 12.93
C GLU A 58 2.98 -3.27 13.11
N GLN A 59 2.55 -3.72 14.28
CA GLN A 59 2.21 -5.14 14.52
C GLN A 59 1.05 -5.61 13.65
N LEU A 60 -0.01 -4.80 13.50
CA LEU A 60 -1.12 -5.11 12.59
C LEU A 60 -0.64 -5.18 11.13
N ALA A 61 0.27 -4.30 10.74
CA ALA A 61 0.86 -4.30 9.42
C ALA A 61 1.67 -5.57 9.15
N ASP A 62 2.47 -6.01 10.11
CA ASP A 62 3.29 -7.24 9.98
C ASP A 62 2.43 -8.48 9.70
N GLU A 63 1.30 -8.62 10.39
CA GLU A 63 0.36 -9.72 10.16
C GLU A 63 -0.22 -9.69 8.72
N GLN A 64 -0.47 -8.51 8.20
CA GLN A 64 -1.03 -8.32 6.86
C GLN A 64 0.01 -8.47 5.75
N VAL A 65 1.27 -8.15 6.00
CA VAL A 65 2.36 -8.35 5.01
C VAL A 65 2.46 -9.81 4.60
N GLU A 66 2.36 -10.74 5.53
CA GLU A 66 2.36 -12.17 5.22
C GLU A 66 1.21 -12.56 4.29
N TYR A 67 0.04 -12.01 4.53
CA TYR A 67 -1.13 -12.25 3.67
C TYR A 67 -0.92 -11.70 2.26
N VAL A 68 -0.38 -10.49 2.14
CA VAL A 68 -0.10 -9.84 0.84
C VAL A 68 0.94 -10.62 0.02
N LEU A 69 1.92 -11.23 0.68
CA LEU A 69 2.97 -12.01 0.02
C LEU A 69 2.49 -13.38 -0.51
N HIS A 70 1.31 -13.84 -0.11
CA HIS A 70 0.65 -14.99 -0.73
C HIS A 70 -0.02 -14.57 -2.03
N ILE A 71 0.75 -14.56 -3.12
CA ILE A 71 0.31 -14.08 -4.43
C ILE A 71 -0.55 -15.16 -5.10
N PRO A 72 -1.84 -14.89 -5.40
CA PRO A 72 -2.69 -15.84 -6.10
C PRO A 72 -2.30 -15.96 -7.57
N ASP A 73 -2.57 -17.12 -8.15
CA ASP A 73 -2.42 -17.34 -9.59
C ASP A 73 -3.30 -16.35 -10.36
N GLY A 74 -2.76 -15.82 -11.46
CA GLY A 74 -3.48 -14.91 -12.35
C GLY A 74 -3.59 -13.47 -11.85
N MET A 75 -2.81 -13.07 -10.85
CA MET A 75 -2.76 -11.67 -10.41
C MET A 75 -2.35 -10.75 -11.57
N PRO A 76 -3.01 -9.59 -11.77
CA PRO A 76 -2.60 -8.60 -12.77
C PRO A 76 -1.14 -8.16 -12.61
N VAL A 77 -0.49 -7.79 -13.72
CA VAL A 77 0.94 -7.40 -13.72
C VAL A 77 1.15 -6.01 -13.16
N GLY A 78 0.23 -5.06 -13.40
CA GLY A 78 0.40 -3.63 -13.15
C GLY A 78 0.50 -3.23 -11.68
N LEU A 79 0.39 -1.93 -11.43
CA LEU A 79 0.36 -1.37 -10.07
C LEU A 79 -0.88 -1.78 -9.27
N ASP A 80 -1.92 -2.27 -9.93
CA ASP A 80 -3.08 -2.93 -9.32
C ASP A 80 -2.85 -4.41 -8.96
N GLY A 81 -1.67 -4.93 -9.20
CA GLY A 81 -1.28 -6.31 -8.94
C GLY A 81 0.19 -6.46 -8.54
N LEU A 82 0.93 -7.28 -9.28
CA LEU A 82 2.32 -7.68 -8.95
C LEU A 82 3.26 -6.48 -8.74
N CYS A 83 3.26 -5.53 -9.66
CA CYS A 83 4.12 -4.33 -9.57
C CYS A 83 3.79 -3.47 -8.35
N GLY A 84 2.52 -3.37 -7.98
CA GLY A 84 2.09 -2.65 -6.80
C GLY A 84 2.55 -3.31 -5.51
N ILE A 85 2.45 -4.62 -5.41
CA ILE A 85 2.97 -5.37 -4.25
C ILE A 85 4.49 -5.22 -4.16
N GLY A 86 5.20 -5.40 -5.26
CA GLY A 86 6.66 -5.22 -5.29
C GLY A 86 7.09 -3.82 -4.91
N TRP A 87 6.41 -2.80 -5.41
CA TRP A 87 6.63 -1.42 -5.05
C TRP A 87 6.39 -1.19 -3.54
N GLY A 88 5.28 -1.67 -3.02
CA GLY A 88 4.91 -1.52 -1.61
C GLY A 88 5.89 -2.18 -0.66
N ILE A 89 6.33 -3.40 -0.95
CA ILE A 89 7.35 -4.10 -0.16
C ILE A 89 8.69 -3.36 -0.23
N SER A 90 9.06 -2.87 -1.41
CA SER A 90 10.28 -2.05 -1.57
C SER A 90 10.20 -0.76 -0.75
N TYR A 91 9.04 -0.12 -0.71
CA TYR A 91 8.77 1.05 0.12
C TYR A 91 8.97 0.74 1.61
N LEU A 92 8.35 -0.32 2.10
CA LEU A 92 8.47 -0.73 3.50
C LEU A 92 9.92 -1.05 3.88
N PHE A 93 10.65 -1.70 2.98
CA PHE A 93 12.07 -2.00 3.18
C PHE A 93 12.92 -0.72 3.25
N LYS A 94 12.75 0.20 2.29
CA LYS A 94 13.50 1.47 2.24
C LYS A 94 13.29 2.32 3.49
N HIS A 95 12.09 2.30 4.05
CA HIS A 95 11.75 3.09 5.22
C HIS A 95 11.91 2.32 6.55
N GLY A 96 12.51 1.13 6.49
CA GLY A 96 12.89 0.35 7.69
C GLY A 96 11.73 -0.32 8.42
N PHE A 97 10.60 -0.51 7.77
CA PHE A 97 9.47 -1.27 8.33
C PHE A 97 9.61 -2.77 8.14
N VAL A 98 10.34 -3.19 7.10
CA VAL A 98 10.65 -4.59 6.80
C VAL A 98 12.17 -4.72 6.74
N THR A 99 12.69 -5.81 7.31
CA THR A 99 14.13 -6.11 7.35
C THR A 99 14.43 -7.41 6.59
N GLY A 100 15.67 -7.65 6.28
CA GLY A 100 16.14 -8.85 5.59
C GLY A 100 16.70 -8.56 4.21
N ASN A 101 16.66 -9.55 3.33
CA ASN A 101 17.14 -9.44 1.96
C ASN A 101 15.95 -9.18 1.01
N LEU A 102 15.87 -7.96 0.47
CA LEU A 102 14.78 -7.56 -0.43
C LEU A 102 14.71 -8.43 -1.70
N ASP A 103 15.86 -8.78 -2.27
CA ASP A 103 15.93 -9.59 -3.48
C ASP A 103 15.39 -11.01 -3.24
N GLU A 104 15.70 -11.62 -2.11
CA GLU A 104 15.13 -12.91 -1.73
C GLU A 104 13.64 -12.83 -1.49
N LEU A 105 13.17 -11.78 -0.82
CA LEU A 105 11.76 -11.57 -0.51
C LEU A 105 10.92 -11.39 -1.77
N LEU A 106 11.45 -10.67 -2.77
CA LEU A 106 10.75 -10.37 -4.02
C LEU A 106 11.02 -11.38 -5.14
N MET A 107 11.90 -12.36 -4.94
CA MET A 107 12.25 -13.36 -5.97
C MET A 107 11.01 -14.08 -6.55
N PRO A 108 10.03 -14.57 -5.77
CA PRO A 108 8.83 -15.19 -6.33
C PRO A 108 8.00 -14.25 -7.21
N LEU A 109 7.88 -12.99 -6.79
CA LEU A 109 7.16 -11.96 -7.55
C LEU A 109 7.89 -11.63 -8.86
N ASP A 110 9.19 -11.45 -8.81
CA ASP A 110 10.01 -11.17 -9.98
C ASP A 110 9.96 -12.32 -11.00
N ALA A 111 9.90 -13.57 -10.53
CA ALA A 111 9.73 -14.73 -11.40
C ALA A 111 8.37 -14.70 -12.11
N LEU A 112 7.30 -14.33 -11.43
CA LEU A 112 5.97 -14.17 -12.04
C LEU A 112 5.95 -13.03 -13.08
N LEU A 113 6.62 -11.92 -12.81
CA LEU A 113 6.76 -10.82 -13.77
C LEU A 113 7.53 -11.27 -15.02
N ALA A 114 8.62 -12.01 -14.85
CA ALA A 114 9.44 -12.49 -15.97
C ALA A 114 8.70 -13.49 -16.88
N ASN A 115 7.69 -14.20 -16.37
CA ASN A 115 6.88 -15.14 -17.13
C ASN A 115 5.81 -14.48 -18.00
N ASN A 116 5.58 -13.18 -17.88
CA ASN A 116 4.64 -12.44 -18.72
C ASN A 116 5.34 -11.98 -20.01
N GLU A 117 5.07 -12.68 -21.12
CA GLU A 117 5.73 -12.43 -22.40
C GLU A 117 5.17 -11.23 -23.15
N THR A 118 3.89 -10.92 -22.95
CA THR A 118 3.19 -9.83 -23.66
C THR A 118 2.60 -8.85 -22.68
N LEU A 119 3.19 -7.65 -22.60
CA LEU A 119 2.73 -6.55 -21.74
C LEU A 119 2.08 -5.46 -22.57
N THR A 120 1.00 -4.87 -22.06
CA THR A 120 0.45 -3.62 -22.58
C THR A 120 1.42 -2.47 -22.31
N GLU A 121 1.22 -1.32 -22.97
CA GLU A 121 2.04 -0.12 -22.70
C GLU A 121 1.94 0.32 -21.25
N GLN A 122 0.74 0.25 -20.66
CA GLN A 122 0.53 0.61 -19.25
C GLN A 122 1.23 -0.38 -18.31
N GLU A 123 1.14 -1.67 -18.57
CA GLU A 123 1.83 -2.69 -17.77
C GLU A 123 3.35 -2.52 -17.87
N GLN A 124 3.89 -2.22 -19.05
CA GLN A 124 5.31 -1.93 -19.21
C GLN A 124 5.74 -0.69 -18.43
N HIS A 125 4.92 0.35 -18.43
CA HIS A 125 5.15 1.55 -17.62
C HIS A 125 5.16 1.21 -16.12
N ASP A 126 4.22 0.41 -15.66
CA ASP A 126 4.13 -0.01 -14.26
C ASP A 126 5.32 -0.89 -13.83
N VAL A 127 5.76 -1.79 -14.69
CA VAL A 127 7.00 -2.59 -14.48
C VAL A 127 8.22 -1.68 -14.36
N ASN A 128 8.34 -0.69 -15.24
CA ASN A 128 9.44 0.27 -15.20
C ASN A 128 9.40 1.11 -13.91
N THR A 129 8.22 1.52 -13.48
CA THR A 129 8.02 2.26 -12.22
C THR A 129 8.48 1.43 -11.02
N TYR A 130 8.08 0.18 -10.95
CA TYR A 130 8.50 -0.75 -9.89
C TYR A 130 10.02 -0.95 -9.88
N HIS A 131 10.62 -1.29 -11.01
CA HIS A 131 12.07 -1.53 -11.08
C HIS A 131 12.88 -0.26 -10.79
N SER A 132 12.48 0.89 -11.31
CA SER A 132 13.15 2.17 -11.04
C SER A 132 13.10 2.52 -9.55
N TYR A 133 11.96 2.34 -8.92
CA TYR A 133 11.81 2.57 -7.49
C TYR A 133 12.69 1.63 -6.66
N ARG A 134 12.71 0.35 -7.01
CA ARG A 134 13.55 -0.66 -6.35
C ARG A 134 15.05 -0.34 -6.46
N GLN A 135 15.46 0.28 -7.58
CA GLN A 135 16.84 0.71 -7.84
C GLN A 135 17.21 2.06 -7.20
N GLY A 136 16.29 2.74 -6.57
CA GLY A 136 16.55 3.98 -5.83
C GLY A 136 15.94 5.26 -6.39
N ASP A 137 15.17 5.19 -7.48
CA ASP A 137 14.43 6.34 -8.00
C ASP A 137 13.14 6.56 -7.20
N ASN A 138 13.14 7.59 -6.37
CA ASN A 138 12.03 7.90 -5.45
C ASN A 138 10.92 8.77 -6.08
N LYS A 139 10.95 9.05 -7.38
CA LYS A 139 10.02 9.99 -8.05
C LYS A 139 8.55 9.57 -7.92
N SER A 140 8.26 8.27 -7.89
CA SER A 140 6.89 7.75 -7.79
C SER A 140 6.30 7.81 -6.39
N GLU A 141 7.10 8.07 -5.36
CA GLU A 141 6.71 7.88 -3.96
C GLU A 141 5.54 8.78 -3.55
N ASP A 142 5.65 10.09 -3.77
CA ASP A 142 4.62 11.04 -3.38
C ASP A 142 3.30 10.83 -4.14
N GLU A 143 3.37 10.54 -5.43
CA GLU A 143 2.19 10.27 -6.25
C GLU A 143 1.44 9.02 -5.78
N ILE A 144 2.15 7.93 -5.56
CA ILE A 144 1.54 6.67 -5.12
C ILE A 144 0.97 6.80 -3.71
N LEU A 145 1.68 7.41 -2.78
CA LEU A 145 1.16 7.66 -1.43
C LEU A 145 -0.08 8.55 -1.45
N ASN A 146 -0.12 9.55 -2.32
CA ASN A 146 -1.30 10.39 -2.51
C ASN A 146 -2.49 9.60 -3.06
N GLN A 147 -2.26 8.69 -4.01
CA GLN A 147 -3.31 7.81 -4.54
C GLN A 147 -3.89 6.90 -3.44
N ILE A 148 -3.04 6.32 -2.60
CA ILE A 148 -3.48 5.48 -1.47
C ILE A 148 -4.34 6.29 -0.50
N TRP A 149 -3.85 7.44 -0.05
CA TRP A 149 -4.60 8.31 0.85
C TRP A 149 -5.93 8.76 0.27
N SER A 150 -5.92 9.24 -0.99
CA SER A 150 -7.12 9.74 -1.66
C SER A 150 -8.19 8.67 -1.81
N TYR A 151 -7.79 7.44 -2.13
CA TYR A 151 -8.72 6.32 -2.24
C TYR A 151 -9.41 6.05 -0.89
N TRP A 152 -8.65 5.87 0.19
CA TRP A 152 -9.20 5.50 1.50
C TRP A 152 -9.94 6.66 2.17
N ASN A 153 -9.50 7.89 1.94
CA ASN A 153 -10.24 9.08 2.38
C ASN A 153 -11.60 9.18 1.68
N HIS A 154 -11.66 8.90 0.38
CA HIS A 154 -12.90 8.86 -0.38
C HIS A 154 -13.82 7.71 0.07
N ASP A 155 -13.26 6.51 0.21
CA ASP A 155 -14.00 5.32 0.65
C ASP A 155 -14.58 5.52 2.06
N TYR A 156 -13.81 6.07 2.99
CA TYR A 156 -14.30 6.46 4.32
C TYR A 156 -15.46 7.44 4.23
N THR A 157 -15.32 8.51 3.46
CA THR A 157 -16.35 9.54 3.29
C THR A 157 -17.65 8.95 2.73
N LYS A 158 -17.53 8.14 1.67
CA LYS A 158 -18.67 7.47 1.03
C LYS A 158 -19.46 6.59 2.00
N ASN A 159 -18.79 5.89 2.91
CA ASN A 159 -19.41 4.95 3.84
C ASN A 159 -19.94 5.61 5.13
N HIS A 160 -19.59 6.86 5.41
CA HIS A 160 -19.96 7.59 6.63
C HIS A 160 -20.88 8.78 6.40
N THR A 161 -21.02 9.29 5.16
CA THR A 161 -21.94 10.40 4.84
C THR A 161 -23.39 9.96 4.66
N SER A 162 -23.65 8.68 4.37
CA SER A 162 -25.01 8.13 4.26
C SER A 162 -25.77 8.13 5.59
N ASP A 163 -25.06 8.16 6.73
CA ASP A 163 -25.67 8.23 8.06
C ASP A 163 -26.06 9.66 8.50
N MET A 164 -25.54 10.68 7.81
CA MET A 164 -25.83 12.10 8.13
C MET A 164 -26.97 12.70 7.32
N GLY A 165 -27.55 11.96 6.39
CA GLY A 165 -28.56 12.45 5.43
C GLY A 165 -29.98 11.98 5.68
N GLN A 166 -30.31 11.33 6.79
CA GLN A 166 -31.67 10.97 7.15
C GLN A 166 -32.13 11.75 8.38
N PRO A 167 -33.23 12.56 8.24
CA PRO A 167 -33.87 13.20 9.38
C PRO A 167 -34.50 12.17 10.32
#